data_0fe9c33f30fc9cd82b0753f0cb95de1e
#
_entry.id   0fe9c33f30fc9cd82b0753f0cb95de1e
#
_cell.length_a   1.000
_cell.length_b   1.000
_cell.length_c   1.000
_cell.angle_alpha   90.00
_cell.angle_beta   90.00
_cell.angle_gamma   90.00
#
_symmetry.space_group_name_H-M   'P 1'
#
loop_
_entity.id
_entity.type
_entity.pdbx_description
1 polymer ?
#
loop_
_entity_poly.entity_id
_entity_poly.type
_entity_poly.pdbx_seq_one_letter_code
_entity_poly.pdbx_strand_id
1 'polypeptide(L)'
;MKIQLIFPARPIETARSSFTVMPLSLTLLAALTPRDHDLKLVDMFTGDIPDYEMDVDLVGITVRTPVAIKAYEIADEYIKRGKKVVLGGPHVFAMPEEAKRHATAIAIGEAEKFWPIMLQDTDRGELKDFYINGPLQ
;
A
#
# COMPACT_ATOMS: atom_id res chain seq x y z
N MET A 1 -4.77 15.66 -0.30
CA MET A 1 -4.34 14.78 0.82
C MET A 1 -2.85 14.48 0.74
N LYS A 2 -2.27 14.09 1.84
CA LYS A 2 -0.91 13.58 1.91
C LYS A 2 -0.94 12.06 1.90
N ILE A 3 -0.27 11.46 0.93
CA ILE A 3 -0.34 10.02 0.66
C ILE A 3 1.08 9.45 0.61
N GLN A 4 1.27 8.31 1.22
CA GLN A 4 2.51 7.57 1.12
C GLN A 4 2.23 6.19 0.52
N LEU A 5 2.95 5.83 -0.55
CA LEU A 5 2.86 4.51 -1.18
C LEU A 5 4.17 3.77 -0.94
N ILE A 6 4.08 2.56 -0.39
CA ILE A 6 5.23 1.81 0.07
C ILE A 6 5.33 0.46 -0.64
N PHE A 7 6.51 0.17 -1.17
CA PHE A 7 6.89 -1.13 -1.69
C PHE A 7 7.90 -1.75 -0.71
N PRO A 8 7.44 -2.64 0.19
CA PRO A 8 8.33 -3.24 1.18
C PRO A 8 9.36 -4.17 0.56
N ALA A 9 10.57 -4.16 1.12
CA ALA A 9 11.63 -5.09 0.78
C ALA A 9 12.47 -5.38 2.01
N ARG A 10 13.06 -6.58 2.04
CA ARG A 10 14.00 -6.94 3.10
C ARG A 10 15.41 -6.43 2.74
N PRO A 11 16.24 -6.09 3.72
CA PRO A 11 17.61 -5.65 3.46
C PRO A 11 18.43 -6.63 2.61
N ILE A 12 18.15 -7.94 2.74
CA ILE A 12 18.84 -8.98 1.98
C ILE A 12 18.48 -8.93 0.48
N GLU A 13 17.28 -8.49 0.13
CA GLU A 13 16.89 -8.32 -1.27
C GLU A 13 17.67 -7.19 -1.92
N THR A 14 17.83 -6.08 -1.22
CA THR A 14 18.58 -4.92 -1.73
C THR A 14 20.06 -5.24 -1.92
N ALA A 15 20.64 -6.05 -1.00
CA ALA A 15 22.06 -6.41 -1.06
C ALA A 15 22.39 -7.42 -2.16
N ARG A 16 21.43 -8.28 -2.55
CA ARG A 16 21.66 -9.37 -3.53
C ARG A 16 21.23 -9.04 -4.94
N SER A 17 20.42 -8.01 -5.14
CA SER A 17 19.86 -7.73 -6.45
C SER A 17 20.77 -6.83 -7.27
N SER A 18 21.23 -7.35 -8.40
CA SER A 18 21.84 -6.57 -9.47
C SER A 18 20.78 -6.00 -10.42
N PHE A 19 19.50 -6.36 -10.22
CA PHE A 19 18.39 -5.86 -11.03
C PHE A 19 17.49 -4.97 -10.18
N THR A 20 17.31 -3.74 -10.66
CA THR A 20 16.31 -2.83 -10.10
C THR A 20 14.95 -3.28 -10.64
N VAL A 21 14.16 -3.97 -9.81
CA VAL A 21 12.77 -4.27 -10.16
C VAL A 21 11.95 -3.02 -9.86
N MET A 22 11.46 -2.39 -10.93
CA MET A 22 10.57 -1.23 -10.78
C MET A 22 9.26 -1.71 -10.17
N PRO A 23 8.79 -1.11 -9.06
CA PRO A 23 7.50 -1.48 -8.47
C PRO A 23 6.36 -0.92 -9.33
N LEU A 24 6.02 -1.66 -10.39
CA LEU A 24 5.06 -1.22 -11.41
C LEU A 24 3.69 -0.85 -10.80
N SER A 25 3.26 -1.58 -9.77
CA SER A 25 2.01 -1.27 -9.08
C SER A 25 2.02 0.12 -8.44
N LEU A 26 3.13 0.50 -7.78
CA LEU A 26 3.27 1.84 -7.21
C LEU A 26 3.28 2.92 -8.27
N THR A 27 3.96 2.67 -9.38
CA THR A 27 4.05 3.61 -10.50
C THR A 27 2.67 3.86 -11.11
N LEU A 28 1.87 2.79 -11.26
CA LEU A 28 0.49 2.91 -11.77
C LEU A 28 -0.39 3.71 -10.81
N LEU A 29 -0.33 3.43 -9.53
CA LEU A 29 -1.10 4.17 -8.54
C LEU A 29 -0.68 5.65 -8.49
N ALA A 30 0.62 5.91 -8.58
CA ALA A 30 1.14 7.28 -8.65
C ALA A 30 0.60 8.02 -9.86
N ALA A 31 0.57 7.37 -11.03
CA ALA A 31 0.04 7.95 -12.25
C ALA A 31 -1.46 8.26 -12.17
N LEU A 32 -2.20 7.48 -11.39
CA LEU A 32 -3.64 7.67 -11.18
C LEU A 32 -3.98 8.64 -10.06
N THR A 33 -2.98 9.11 -9.33
CA THR A 33 -3.18 10.06 -8.23
C THR A 33 -3.22 11.48 -8.79
N PRO A 34 -4.32 12.24 -8.55
CA PRO A 34 -4.40 13.63 -8.98
C PRO A 34 -3.26 14.48 -8.41
N ARG A 35 -2.81 15.46 -9.19
CA ARG A 35 -1.62 16.28 -8.86
C ARG A 35 -1.82 17.21 -7.66
N ASP A 36 -3.05 17.42 -7.23
CA ASP A 36 -3.36 18.20 -6.03
C ASP A 36 -3.11 17.46 -4.73
N HIS A 37 -2.77 16.17 -4.80
CA HIS A 37 -2.35 15.39 -3.64
C HIS A 37 -0.82 15.40 -3.51
N ASP A 38 -0.34 15.42 -2.27
CA ASP A 38 1.07 15.31 -1.94
C ASP A 38 1.43 13.83 -1.80
N LEU A 39 2.16 13.30 -2.77
CA LEU A 39 2.45 11.88 -2.90
C LEU A 39 3.93 11.59 -2.66
N LYS A 40 4.21 10.70 -1.70
CA LYS A 40 5.55 10.17 -1.46
C LYS A 40 5.60 8.69 -1.82
N LEU A 41 6.53 8.32 -2.70
CA LEU A 41 6.79 6.92 -3.02
C LEU A 41 7.97 6.42 -2.19
N VAL A 42 7.79 5.26 -1.55
CA VAL A 42 8.83 4.62 -0.75
C VAL A 42 9.14 3.26 -1.38
N ASP A 43 10.24 3.18 -2.10
CA ASP A 43 10.74 1.93 -2.68
C ASP A 43 11.85 1.39 -1.78
N MET A 44 11.50 0.46 -0.90
CA MET A 44 12.45 -0.12 0.05
C MET A 44 13.50 -0.99 -0.66
N PHE A 45 13.19 -1.44 -1.88
CA PHE A 45 14.14 -2.20 -2.68
C PHE A 45 15.36 -1.38 -3.08
N THR A 46 15.18 -0.06 -3.27
CA THR A 46 16.28 0.87 -3.60
C THR A 46 16.89 1.54 -2.36
N GLY A 47 16.45 1.16 -1.17
CA GLY A 47 16.99 1.68 0.08
C GLY A 47 16.16 2.74 0.77
N ASP A 48 15.03 3.15 0.19
CA ASP A 48 14.11 4.07 0.87
C ASP A 48 13.52 3.41 2.12
N ILE A 49 13.18 4.22 3.10
CA ILE A 49 12.52 3.74 4.33
C ILE A 49 11.19 4.45 4.53
N PRO A 50 10.21 3.79 5.18
CA PRO A 50 8.95 4.44 5.51
C PRO A 50 9.16 5.70 6.36
N ASP A 51 8.44 6.76 6.03
CA ASP A 51 8.48 8.01 6.78
C ASP A 51 7.30 8.07 7.74
N TYR A 52 7.49 7.56 8.95
CA TYR A 52 6.45 7.54 9.98
C TYR A 52 6.13 8.92 10.56
N GLU A 53 7.01 9.90 10.37
CA GLU A 53 6.79 11.26 10.87
C GLU A 53 5.96 12.13 9.92
N MET A 54 5.80 11.68 8.67
CA MET A 54 4.92 12.37 7.71
C MET A 54 3.47 12.32 8.19
N ASP A 55 2.83 13.48 8.20
CA ASP A 55 1.42 13.55 8.57
C ASP A 55 0.54 13.12 7.39
N VAL A 56 0.46 11.81 7.19
CA VAL A 56 -0.26 11.22 6.05
C VAL A 56 -1.75 11.08 6.34
N ASP A 57 -2.56 11.24 5.29
CA ASP A 57 -3.99 10.94 5.31
C ASP A 57 -4.26 9.48 4.91
N LEU A 58 -3.38 8.91 4.08
CA LEU A 58 -3.52 7.55 3.60
C LEU A 58 -2.15 6.93 3.31
N VAL A 59 -1.97 5.68 3.73
CA VAL A 59 -0.79 4.87 3.40
C VAL A 59 -1.25 3.67 2.59
N GLY A 60 -0.66 3.48 1.42
CA GLY A 60 -0.87 2.29 0.59
C GLY A 60 0.37 1.42 0.60
N ILE A 61 0.21 0.14 0.84
CA ILE A 61 1.32 -0.82 0.90
C ILE A 61 1.02 -2.01 -0.01
N THR A 62 1.97 -2.32 -0.90
CA THR A 62 1.92 -3.53 -1.72
C THR A 62 2.50 -4.70 -0.93
N VAL A 63 1.72 -5.78 -0.81
CA VAL A 63 2.13 -6.96 -0.05
C VAL A 63 2.44 -8.12 -0.99
N ARG A 64 3.72 -8.50 -1.06
CA ARG A 64 4.19 -9.71 -1.70
C ARG A 64 4.42 -10.77 -0.62
N THR A 65 4.17 -12.03 -0.94
CA THR A 65 4.28 -13.15 0.03
C THR A 65 5.63 -13.20 0.76
N PRO A 66 6.79 -13.07 0.09
CA PRO A 66 8.08 -13.15 0.79
C PRO A 66 8.32 -12.05 1.82
N VAL A 67 7.62 -10.93 1.72
CA VAL A 67 7.78 -9.77 2.61
C VAL A 67 6.49 -9.41 3.36
N ALA A 68 5.54 -10.35 3.43
CA ALA A 68 4.25 -10.10 4.08
C ALA A 68 4.40 -9.70 5.54
N ILE A 69 5.25 -10.38 6.30
CA ILE A 69 5.50 -10.05 7.71
C ILE A 69 6.03 -8.62 7.84
N LYS A 70 6.99 -8.25 7.00
CA LYS A 70 7.56 -6.88 6.99
C LYS A 70 6.50 -5.84 6.64
N ALA A 71 5.67 -6.13 5.64
CA ALA A 71 4.57 -5.25 5.24
C ALA A 71 3.57 -5.05 6.39
N TYR A 72 3.23 -6.11 7.12
CA TYR A 72 2.33 -6.03 8.26
C TYR A 72 2.92 -5.23 9.43
N GLU A 73 4.21 -5.38 9.70
CA GLU A 73 4.90 -4.58 10.71
C GLU A 73 4.82 -3.09 10.39
N ILE A 74 5.04 -2.72 9.13
CA ILE A 74 4.93 -1.34 8.66
C ILE A 74 3.50 -0.83 8.81
N ALA A 75 2.52 -1.62 8.36
CA ALA A 75 1.10 -1.28 8.46
C ALA A 75 0.68 -1.07 9.93
N ASP A 76 1.07 -1.98 10.80
CA ASP A 76 0.74 -1.91 12.23
C ASP A 76 1.30 -0.64 12.88
N GLU A 77 2.50 -0.22 12.50
CA GLU A 77 3.10 1.00 13.04
C GLU A 77 2.32 2.25 12.62
N TYR A 78 1.89 2.34 11.37
CA TYR A 78 1.05 3.45 10.91
C TYR A 78 -0.31 3.45 11.62
N ILE A 79 -0.94 2.29 11.77
CA ILE A 79 -2.22 2.17 12.46
C ILE A 79 -2.11 2.58 13.93
N LYS A 80 -1.03 2.15 14.60
CA LYS A 80 -0.73 2.56 15.97
C LYS A 80 -0.62 4.07 16.11
N ARG A 81 -0.15 4.76 15.06
CA ARG A 81 -0.05 6.22 15.00
C ARG A 81 -1.35 6.90 14.55
N GLY A 82 -2.44 6.16 14.42
CA GLY A 82 -3.74 6.69 14.03
C GLY A 82 -3.90 6.94 12.53
N LYS A 83 -3.03 6.39 11.70
CA LYS A 83 -3.08 6.58 10.25
C LYS A 83 -3.92 5.51 9.59
N LYS A 84 -4.50 5.83 8.42
CA LYS A 84 -5.28 4.89 7.62
C LYS A 84 -4.36 4.16 6.66
N VAL A 85 -4.49 2.83 6.63
CA VAL A 85 -3.64 1.96 5.81
C VAL A 85 -4.49 1.10 4.91
N VAL A 86 -4.15 1.11 3.61
CA VAL A 86 -4.71 0.21 2.61
C VAL A 86 -3.63 -0.78 2.19
N LEU A 87 -3.95 -2.07 2.25
CA LEU A 87 -3.08 -3.13 1.74
C LEU A 87 -3.64 -3.69 0.45
N GLY A 88 -2.76 -3.92 -0.50
CA GLY A 88 -3.07 -4.56 -1.78
C GLY A 88 -1.93 -5.46 -2.23
N GLY A 89 -2.06 -6.06 -3.40
CA GLY A 89 -1.03 -6.90 -4.00
C GLY A 89 -1.30 -8.39 -3.91
N PRO A 90 -0.36 -9.22 -4.42
CA PRO A 90 -0.58 -10.65 -4.60
C PRO A 90 -0.90 -11.42 -3.31
N HIS A 91 -0.22 -11.07 -2.22
CA HIS A 91 -0.45 -11.76 -0.95
C HIS A 91 -1.83 -11.43 -0.36
N VAL A 92 -2.29 -10.19 -0.52
CA VAL A 92 -3.63 -9.77 -0.09
C VAL A 92 -4.70 -10.52 -0.87
N PHE A 93 -4.48 -10.72 -2.17
CA PHE A 93 -5.38 -11.52 -3.00
C PHE A 93 -5.49 -12.96 -2.48
N ALA A 94 -4.36 -13.56 -2.09
CA ALA A 94 -4.30 -14.94 -1.60
C ALA A 94 -4.83 -15.07 -0.16
N MET A 95 -4.55 -14.06 0.69
CA MET A 95 -4.83 -14.11 2.13
C MET A 95 -5.55 -12.84 2.61
N PRO A 96 -6.76 -12.56 2.08
CA PRO A 96 -7.42 -11.27 2.36
C PRO A 96 -7.79 -11.08 3.84
N GLU A 97 -8.26 -12.13 4.50
CA GLU A 97 -8.66 -12.02 5.91
C GLU A 97 -7.48 -11.80 6.84
N GLU A 98 -6.35 -12.46 6.55
CA GLU A 98 -5.10 -12.24 7.28
C GLU A 98 -4.65 -10.78 7.12
N ALA A 99 -4.62 -10.29 5.88
CA ALA A 99 -4.21 -8.93 5.58
C ALA A 99 -5.13 -7.89 6.25
N LYS A 100 -6.44 -8.14 6.27
CA LYS A 100 -7.39 -7.20 6.86
C LYS A 100 -7.12 -6.95 8.35
N ARG A 101 -6.54 -7.90 9.06
CA ARG A 101 -6.18 -7.71 10.48
C ARG A 101 -5.11 -6.64 10.67
N HIS A 102 -4.39 -6.29 9.62
CA HIS A 102 -3.29 -5.31 9.64
C HIS A 102 -3.61 -4.05 8.84
N ALA A 103 -4.87 -3.86 8.45
CA ALA A 103 -5.24 -2.78 7.55
C ALA A 103 -6.56 -2.12 7.95
N THR A 104 -6.68 -0.83 7.62
CA THR A 104 -7.97 -0.15 7.66
C THR A 104 -8.86 -0.66 6.53
N ALA A 105 -8.28 -0.85 5.35
CA ALA A 105 -8.96 -1.37 4.17
C ALA A 105 -8.03 -2.26 3.37
N ILE A 106 -8.60 -3.19 2.61
CA ILE A 106 -7.84 -4.01 1.65
C ILE A 106 -8.43 -3.91 0.25
N ALA A 107 -7.53 -3.99 -0.73
CA ALA A 107 -7.87 -4.05 -2.15
C ALA A 107 -7.57 -5.45 -2.68
N ILE A 108 -8.61 -6.18 -3.08
CA ILE A 108 -8.50 -7.55 -3.59
C ILE A 108 -8.62 -7.51 -5.11
N GLY A 109 -7.53 -7.76 -5.79
CA GLY A 109 -7.43 -7.71 -7.24
C GLY A 109 -6.55 -6.55 -7.72
N GLU A 110 -6.91 -5.97 -8.86
CA GLU A 110 -6.14 -4.89 -9.49
C GLU A 110 -6.44 -3.55 -8.79
N ALA A 111 -5.54 -3.15 -7.89
CA ALA A 111 -5.72 -1.96 -7.05
C ALA A 111 -5.94 -0.67 -7.85
N GLU A 112 -5.38 -0.57 -9.06
CA GLU A 112 -5.55 0.58 -9.94
C GLU A 112 -7.01 0.84 -10.30
N LYS A 113 -7.85 -0.16 -10.30
CA LYS A 113 -9.29 -0.03 -10.56
C LYS A 113 -10.04 0.62 -9.39
N PHE A 114 -9.51 0.47 -8.18
CA PHE A 114 -10.13 1.00 -6.96
C PHE A 114 -9.54 2.32 -6.52
N TRP A 115 -8.32 2.61 -6.94
CA TRP A 115 -7.55 3.70 -6.37
C TRP A 115 -8.27 5.06 -6.39
N PRO A 116 -8.90 5.48 -7.51
CA PRO A 116 -9.65 6.74 -7.51
C PRO A 116 -10.79 6.77 -6.49
N ILE A 117 -11.50 5.66 -6.33
CA ILE A 117 -12.60 5.55 -5.37
C ILE A 117 -12.08 5.57 -3.94
N MET A 118 -10.97 4.86 -3.68
CA MET A 118 -10.34 4.86 -2.36
C MET A 118 -9.89 6.25 -1.94
N LEU A 119 -9.34 7.04 -2.87
CA LEU A 119 -8.95 8.42 -2.61
C LEU A 119 -10.15 9.28 -2.25
N GLN A 120 -11.25 9.17 -3.01
CA GLN A 120 -12.48 9.89 -2.72
C GLN A 120 -13.07 9.49 -1.38
N ASP A 121 -13.15 8.19 -1.09
CA ASP A 121 -13.68 7.68 0.16
C ASP A 121 -12.83 8.13 1.35
N THR A 122 -11.52 8.13 1.21
CA THR A 122 -10.61 8.61 2.26
C THR A 122 -10.82 10.08 2.54
N ASP A 123 -10.96 10.89 1.49
CA ASP A 123 -11.18 12.33 1.61
C ASP A 123 -12.51 12.65 2.32
N ARG A 124 -13.52 11.81 2.12
CA ARG A 124 -14.82 11.94 2.77
C ARG A 124 -14.91 11.29 4.15
N GLY A 125 -13.86 10.62 4.60
CA GLY A 125 -13.89 9.84 5.84
C GLY A 125 -14.75 8.59 5.75
N GLU A 126 -14.93 8.03 4.56
CA GLU A 126 -15.83 6.91 4.26
C GLU A 126 -15.09 5.70 3.70
N LEU A 127 -13.80 5.54 4.03
CA LEU A 127 -13.01 4.41 3.55
C LEU A 127 -13.64 3.08 3.97
N LYS A 128 -13.90 2.21 2.99
CA LYS A 128 -14.54 0.91 3.21
C LYS A 128 -13.51 -0.13 3.65
N ASP A 129 -13.97 -1.19 4.28
CA ASP A 129 -13.08 -2.28 4.72
C ASP A 129 -12.52 -3.08 3.54
N PHE A 130 -13.32 -3.28 2.49
CA PHE A 130 -12.98 -4.13 1.35
C PHE A 130 -13.28 -3.45 0.03
N TYR A 131 -12.33 -3.54 -0.92
CA TYR A 131 -12.52 -3.17 -2.32
C TYR A 131 -12.20 -4.38 -3.18
N ILE A 132 -13.20 -4.87 -3.93
CA ILE A 132 -13.12 -6.14 -4.68
C ILE A 132 -13.56 -5.89 -6.12
N ASN A 133 -12.78 -6.39 -7.09
CA ASN A 133 -13.10 -6.33 -8.52
C ASN A 133 -14.17 -7.36 -8.89
N GLY A 134 -15.37 -6.88 -9.22
CA GLY A 134 -16.42 -7.70 -9.77
C GLY A 134 -17.00 -8.74 -8.80
N PRO A 135 -17.99 -9.51 -9.24
CA PRO A 135 -18.45 -10.62 -8.43
C PRO A 135 -17.33 -11.66 -8.36
N LEU A 136 -17.06 -12.14 -7.14
CA LEU A 136 -16.21 -13.31 -6.95
C LEU A 136 -16.87 -14.46 -7.70
N GLN A 137 -16.25 -14.85 -8.80
CA GLN A 137 -16.67 -16.05 -9.52
C GLN A 137 -16.13 -17.27 -8.84
#